data_cb88520b9591af99f901e80f9d93fe54
#
_entry.id   cb88520b9591af99f901e80f9d93fe54
#
_cell.length_a   1.000
_cell.length_b   1.000
_cell.length_c   1.000
_cell.angle_alpha   90.00
_cell.angle_beta   90.00
_cell.angle_gamma   90.00
#
_symmetry.space_group_name_H-M   'P 1'
#
loop_
_entity.id
_entity.type
_entity.pdbx_description
1 polymer ?
#
loop_
_entity_poly.entity_id
_entity_poly.type
_entity_poly.pdbx_seq_one_letter_code
_entity_poly.pdbx_strand_id
1 'polypeptide(L)'
;MTVYIVDLEAVDTRYTKQWKQHLAPQLRDATGIDPIIVSGGEVVQSTTPGAFLNFGGTNVYKSEQLKLIGELFCEGKINDGDYFLYTDAWNPTVLQLRYMAELLGVRIRIGGLWHAGSYDPHDFLGRLIGNKPWVRNTEMAMYECYDDNFFATQFHINLFVSTFWENEADIDRQLLNGIRKVGWPMEYLDSAMFGCHGMPKKDMILFPHRLAPEKQVNIFRDLQESLPEYEFVVCQDTELTKHQYHNLLGQAKIVFSANLQETLGISWYEGVLVNAIPMVPDRLSYSEMA
;
A
#
# COMPACT_ATOMS: atom_id res chain seq x y z
N MET A 1 -19.01 2.17 -19.65
CA MET A 1 -18.11 2.44 -18.51
C MET A 1 -16.94 1.46 -18.64
N THR A 2 -15.76 1.99 -18.83
CA THR A 2 -14.50 1.23 -18.81
C THR A 2 -13.80 1.48 -17.50
N VAL A 3 -13.14 0.48 -16.91
CA VAL A 3 -12.30 0.63 -15.73
C VAL A 3 -10.83 0.59 -16.17
N TYR A 4 -10.09 1.64 -15.86
CA TYR A 4 -8.65 1.72 -16.08
C TYR A 4 -7.93 1.56 -14.73
N ILE A 5 -7.02 0.61 -14.62
CA ILE A 5 -6.15 0.45 -13.44
C ILE A 5 -4.81 1.11 -13.74
N VAL A 6 -4.52 2.22 -13.06
CA VAL A 6 -3.19 2.83 -13.03
C VAL A 6 -2.39 2.12 -11.95
N ASP A 7 -1.57 1.18 -12.38
CA ASP A 7 -0.95 0.21 -11.49
C ASP A 7 0.33 0.73 -10.81
N LEU A 8 0.80 -0.03 -9.82
CA LEU A 8 2.09 0.16 -9.18
C LEU A 8 3.19 -0.66 -9.85
N GLU A 9 4.44 -0.20 -9.67
CA GLU A 9 5.61 -0.96 -10.08
C GLU A 9 5.67 -2.33 -9.40
N ALA A 10 5.79 -3.38 -10.20
CA ALA A 10 5.94 -4.74 -9.73
C ALA A 10 7.37 -5.00 -9.23
N VAL A 11 7.66 -4.64 -7.98
CA VAL A 11 8.92 -4.98 -7.31
C VAL A 11 8.82 -6.38 -6.72
N ASP A 12 9.79 -7.26 -7.05
CA ASP A 12 9.73 -8.69 -6.75
C ASP A 12 9.59 -9.02 -5.27
N THR A 13 10.20 -8.22 -4.41
CA THR A 13 10.18 -8.41 -2.95
C THR A 13 8.95 -7.82 -2.27
N ARG A 14 8.04 -7.15 -3.03
CA ARG A 14 6.89 -6.41 -2.49
C ARG A 14 5.56 -7.02 -2.91
N TYR A 15 4.52 -6.72 -2.15
CA TYR A 15 3.12 -7.06 -2.47
C TYR A 15 2.64 -6.44 -3.80
N THR A 16 3.28 -5.37 -4.29
CA THR A 16 2.91 -4.70 -5.54
C THR A 16 2.96 -5.64 -6.75
N LYS A 17 3.91 -6.60 -6.77
CA LYS A 17 3.94 -7.65 -7.81
C LYS A 17 2.71 -8.54 -7.76
N GLN A 18 2.26 -8.92 -6.57
CA GLN A 18 1.07 -9.73 -6.38
C GLN A 18 -0.19 -8.97 -6.78
N TRP A 19 -0.30 -7.69 -6.42
CA TRP A 19 -1.42 -6.85 -6.85
C TRP A 19 -1.51 -6.73 -8.37
N LYS A 20 -0.38 -6.53 -9.04
CA LYS A 20 -0.35 -6.50 -10.50
C LYS A 20 -0.89 -7.80 -11.13
N GLN A 21 -0.68 -8.94 -10.48
CA GLN A 21 -1.15 -10.24 -10.96
C GLN A 21 -2.62 -10.51 -10.64
N HIS A 22 -3.10 -10.09 -9.48
CA HIS A 22 -4.37 -10.54 -8.92
C HIS A 22 -5.48 -9.49 -8.95
N LEU A 23 -5.18 -8.19 -8.89
CA LEU A 23 -6.20 -7.14 -8.77
C LEU A 23 -7.17 -7.10 -9.96
N ALA A 24 -6.65 -7.15 -11.18
CA ALA A 24 -7.51 -7.11 -12.37
C ALA A 24 -8.44 -8.33 -12.47
N PRO A 25 -7.98 -9.58 -12.28
CA PRO A 25 -8.87 -10.74 -12.16
C PRO A 25 -9.91 -10.59 -11.05
N GLN A 26 -9.53 -10.15 -9.85
CA GLN A 26 -10.46 -9.95 -8.74
C GLN A 26 -11.54 -8.91 -9.06
N LEU A 27 -11.16 -7.79 -9.66
CA LEU A 27 -12.14 -6.77 -10.10
C LEU A 27 -13.07 -7.30 -11.17
N ARG A 28 -12.55 -8.04 -12.15
CA ARG A 28 -13.38 -8.69 -13.19
C ARG A 28 -14.38 -9.67 -12.58
N ASP A 29 -13.92 -10.51 -11.65
CA ASP A 29 -14.76 -11.51 -11.01
C ASP A 29 -15.86 -10.87 -10.13
N ALA A 30 -15.53 -9.75 -9.47
CA ALA A 30 -16.47 -9.02 -8.62
C ALA A 30 -17.47 -8.15 -9.40
N THR A 31 -17.08 -7.59 -10.55
CA THR A 31 -17.85 -6.57 -11.25
C THR A 31 -18.37 -7.02 -12.62
N GLY A 32 -17.83 -8.09 -13.19
CA GLY A 32 -18.06 -8.50 -14.58
C GLY A 32 -17.40 -7.59 -15.62
N ILE A 33 -16.59 -6.60 -15.21
CA ILE A 33 -15.90 -5.66 -16.09
C ILE A 33 -14.44 -6.08 -16.19
N ASP A 34 -13.95 -6.24 -17.41
CA ASP A 34 -12.53 -6.53 -17.66
C ASP A 34 -11.74 -5.20 -17.69
N PRO A 35 -10.91 -4.92 -16.71
CA PRO A 35 -10.24 -3.63 -16.61
C PRO A 35 -9.06 -3.53 -17.60
N ILE A 36 -8.80 -2.31 -18.07
CA ILE A 36 -7.63 -1.99 -18.87
C ILE A 36 -6.50 -1.57 -17.92
N ILE A 37 -5.34 -2.23 -18.04
CA ILE A 37 -4.18 -1.91 -17.22
C ILE A 37 -3.36 -0.81 -17.88
N VAL A 38 -3.14 0.29 -17.15
CA VAL A 38 -2.22 1.37 -17.52
C VAL A 38 -0.94 1.20 -16.72
N SER A 39 0.03 0.52 -17.32
CA SER A 39 1.35 0.29 -16.73
C SER A 39 2.38 1.24 -17.31
N GLY A 40 3.37 1.64 -16.52
CA GLY A 40 4.62 2.20 -17.04
C GLY A 40 5.47 1.12 -17.73
N GLY A 41 6.64 1.47 -18.18
CA GLY A 41 7.57 0.55 -18.83
C GLY A 41 8.31 -0.36 -17.86
N GLU A 42 9.62 -0.47 -18.05
CA GLU A 42 10.46 -1.31 -17.20
C GLU A 42 10.55 -0.78 -15.75
N VAL A 43 10.52 -1.70 -14.81
CA VAL A 43 10.64 -1.40 -13.38
C VAL A 43 12.10 -1.54 -12.95
N VAL A 44 12.66 -0.48 -12.39
CA VAL A 44 13.99 -0.52 -11.78
C VAL A 44 13.90 -1.28 -10.46
N GLN A 45 14.46 -2.49 -10.41
CA GLN A 45 14.39 -3.37 -9.23
C GLN A 45 15.27 -2.90 -8.06
N SER A 46 16.37 -2.19 -8.33
CA SER A 46 17.22 -1.62 -7.29
C SER A 46 16.53 -0.44 -6.60
N THR A 47 16.40 -0.49 -5.28
CA THR A 47 15.79 0.60 -4.51
C THR A 47 16.79 1.73 -4.24
N THR A 48 16.27 2.94 -4.06
CA THR A 48 17.06 4.05 -3.48
C THR A 48 17.49 3.64 -2.06
N PRO A 49 18.73 3.87 -1.64
CA PRO A 49 19.18 3.50 -0.30
C PRO A 49 18.25 3.98 0.81
N GLY A 50 17.84 3.09 1.69
CA GLY A 50 16.88 3.36 2.78
C GLY A 50 15.41 3.46 2.36
N ALA A 51 15.10 3.32 1.06
CA ALA A 51 13.74 3.36 0.52
C ALA A 51 13.24 1.97 0.12
N PHE A 52 11.99 1.95 -0.30
CA PHE A 52 11.33 0.75 -0.83
C PHE A 52 11.06 0.83 -2.34
N LEU A 53 11.42 1.93 -2.97
CA LEU A 53 11.35 2.18 -4.41
C LEU A 53 12.64 2.84 -4.91
N ASN A 54 12.84 2.78 -6.22
CA ASN A 54 13.81 3.64 -6.90
C ASN A 54 13.13 4.96 -7.25
N PHE A 55 13.49 6.07 -6.60
CA PHE A 55 12.78 7.33 -6.80
C PHE A 55 12.97 7.94 -8.20
N GLY A 56 14.07 7.69 -8.87
CA GLY A 56 14.21 8.04 -10.28
C GLY A 56 13.30 7.16 -11.14
N GLY A 57 13.41 5.84 -10.97
CA GLY A 57 12.66 4.84 -11.72
C GLY A 57 11.13 4.97 -11.58
N THR A 58 10.63 5.17 -10.34
CA THR A 58 9.19 5.34 -10.13
C THR A 58 8.61 6.55 -10.85
N ASN A 59 9.39 7.64 -10.97
CA ASN A 59 8.93 8.82 -11.72
C ASN A 59 8.95 8.59 -13.22
N VAL A 60 9.90 7.83 -13.75
CA VAL A 60 9.88 7.40 -15.16
C VAL A 60 8.65 6.55 -15.42
N TYR A 61 8.40 5.53 -14.58
CA TYR A 61 7.24 4.65 -14.69
C TYR A 61 5.92 5.42 -14.72
N LYS A 62 5.72 6.33 -13.75
CA LYS A 62 4.52 7.18 -13.67
C LYS A 62 4.39 8.13 -14.87
N SER A 63 5.50 8.64 -15.41
CA SER A 63 5.49 9.49 -16.60
C SER A 63 5.07 8.73 -17.86
N GLU A 64 5.47 7.46 -17.97
CA GLU A 64 5.02 6.61 -19.08
C GLU A 64 3.54 6.26 -18.97
N GLN A 65 3.02 6.01 -17.75
CA GLN A 65 1.58 5.87 -17.53
C GLN A 65 0.81 7.11 -17.97
N LEU A 66 1.30 8.30 -17.62
CA LEU A 66 0.68 9.55 -18.03
C LEU A 66 0.69 9.74 -19.54
N LYS A 67 1.78 9.38 -20.21
CA LYS A 67 1.86 9.40 -21.68
C LYS A 67 0.78 8.51 -22.29
N LEU A 68 0.64 7.26 -21.80
CA LEU A 68 -0.39 6.32 -22.27
C LEU A 68 -1.81 6.88 -22.07
N ILE A 69 -2.07 7.49 -20.91
CA ILE A 69 -3.37 8.14 -20.64
C ILE A 69 -3.63 9.26 -21.65
N GLY A 70 -2.63 10.10 -21.91
CA GLY A 70 -2.73 11.17 -22.92
C GLY A 70 -3.02 10.64 -24.32
N GLU A 71 -2.38 9.54 -24.72
CA GLU A 71 -2.63 8.87 -26.00
C GLU A 71 -4.07 8.33 -26.07
N LEU A 72 -4.61 7.74 -24.98
CA LEU A 72 -6.01 7.28 -24.92
C LEU A 72 -7.01 8.45 -25.11
N PHE A 73 -6.73 9.63 -24.55
CA PHE A 73 -7.54 10.83 -24.81
C PHE A 73 -7.45 11.28 -26.27
N CYS A 74 -6.23 11.33 -26.84
CA CYS A 74 -6.04 11.69 -28.26
C CYS A 74 -6.76 10.75 -29.22
N GLU A 75 -6.85 9.48 -28.87
CA GLU A 75 -7.53 8.45 -29.65
C GLU A 75 -9.06 8.40 -29.42
N GLY A 76 -9.58 9.23 -28.53
CA GLY A 76 -11.01 9.25 -28.18
C GLY A 76 -11.51 7.97 -27.49
N LYS A 77 -10.63 7.26 -26.80
CA LYS A 77 -10.96 6.01 -26.11
C LYS A 77 -11.53 6.21 -24.71
N ILE A 78 -11.34 7.39 -24.13
CA ILE A 78 -11.87 7.74 -22.81
C ILE A 78 -13.21 8.45 -22.99
N ASN A 79 -14.24 7.96 -22.30
CA ASN A 79 -15.61 8.40 -22.45
C ASN A 79 -16.22 8.81 -21.12
N ASP A 80 -17.34 9.54 -21.18
CA ASP A 80 -18.16 9.89 -20.01
C ASP A 80 -18.52 8.63 -19.21
N GLY A 81 -18.28 8.69 -17.91
CA GLY A 81 -18.56 7.61 -16.98
C GLY A 81 -17.46 6.57 -16.83
N ASP A 82 -16.33 6.70 -17.54
CA ASP A 82 -15.19 5.82 -17.31
C ASP A 82 -14.55 6.06 -15.94
N TYR A 83 -13.93 5.02 -15.40
CA TYR A 83 -13.37 5.01 -14.04
C TYR A 83 -11.86 4.73 -14.09
N PHE A 84 -11.07 5.56 -13.41
CA PHE A 84 -9.64 5.36 -13.22
C PHE A 84 -9.37 4.96 -11.78
N LEU A 85 -8.76 3.80 -11.55
CA LEU A 85 -8.32 3.33 -10.25
C LEU A 85 -6.80 3.44 -10.13
N TYR A 86 -6.33 4.39 -9.35
CA TYR A 86 -4.94 4.48 -8.94
C TYR A 86 -4.68 3.52 -7.78
N THR A 87 -3.83 2.54 -7.99
CA THR A 87 -3.48 1.56 -6.95
C THR A 87 -2.49 2.10 -5.92
N ASP A 88 -1.96 3.30 -6.16
CA ASP A 88 -1.27 4.15 -5.19
C ASP A 88 -1.71 5.59 -5.41
N ALA A 89 -2.41 6.15 -4.42
CA ALA A 89 -2.92 7.52 -4.49
C ALA A 89 -1.80 8.56 -4.42
N TRP A 90 -0.63 8.21 -3.92
CA TRP A 90 0.54 9.11 -3.98
C TRP A 90 1.17 9.08 -5.38
N ASN A 91 0.39 9.55 -6.35
CA ASN A 91 0.77 9.60 -7.76
C ASN A 91 0.38 10.97 -8.38
N PRO A 92 1.34 11.91 -8.52
CA PRO A 92 1.06 13.27 -9.02
C PRO A 92 0.45 13.31 -10.42
N THR A 93 0.49 12.22 -11.18
CA THR A 93 -0.13 12.19 -12.53
C THR A 93 -1.65 12.30 -12.48
N VAL A 94 -2.28 12.08 -11.32
CA VAL A 94 -3.73 12.29 -11.14
C VAL A 94 -4.14 13.74 -11.39
N LEU A 95 -3.28 14.72 -11.03
CA LEU A 95 -3.50 16.13 -11.31
C LEU A 95 -3.62 16.38 -12.82
N GLN A 96 -2.75 15.75 -13.59
CA GLN A 96 -2.73 15.90 -15.04
C GLN A 96 -3.89 15.14 -15.71
N LEU A 97 -4.28 13.97 -15.16
CA LEU A 97 -5.48 13.28 -15.62
C LEU A 97 -6.74 14.13 -15.41
N ARG A 98 -6.92 14.69 -14.21
CA ARG A 98 -8.05 15.58 -13.89
C ARG A 98 -8.05 16.81 -14.81
N TYR A 99 -6.91 17.45 -14.98
CA TYR A 99 -6.73 18.60 -15.86
C TYR A 99 -7.14 18.28 -17.31
N MET A 100 -6.67 17.16 -17.87
CA MET A 100 -7.02 16.76 -19.25
C MET A 100 -8.53 16.48 -19.37
N ALA A 101 -9.11 15.74 -18.42
CA ALA A 101 -10.52 15.39 -18.46
C ALA A 101 -11.42 16.64 -18.43
N GLU A 102 -11.13 17.61 -17.57
CA GLU A 102 -11.91 18.85 -17.45
C GLU A 102 -11.77 19.73 -18.68
N LEU A 103 -10.55 19.91 -19.20
CA LEU A 103 -10.35 20.74 -20.42
C LEU A 103 -10.97 20.12 -21.68
N LEU A 104 -11.02 18.79 -21.75
CA LEU A 104 -11.64 18.09 -22.87
C LEU A 104 -13.15 17.86 -22.67
N GLY A 105 -13.70 18.25 -21.52
CA GLY A 105 -15.11 18.10 -21.20
C GLY A 105 -15.57 16.65 -21.03
N VAL A 106 -14.66 15.73 -20.68
CA VAL A 106 -14.95 14.32 -20.46
C VAL A 106 -15.18 14.08 -18.97
N ARG A 107 -16.34 13.56 -18.59
CA ARG A 107 -16.71 13.30 -17.20
C ARG A 107 -16.30 11.91 -16.77
N ILE A 108 -15.12 11.79 -16.19
CA ILE A 108 -14.60 10.57 -15.60
C ILE A 108 -14.75 10.58 -14.07
N ARG A 109 -14.62 9.39 -13.46
CA ARG A 109 -14.42 9.26 -12.01
C ARG A 109 -13.04 8.69 -11.74
N ILE A 110 -12.43 9.13 -10.65
CA ILE A 110 -11.07 8.72 -10.28
C ILE A 110 -11.07 8.26 -8.83
N GLY A 111 -10.59 7.05 -8.58
CA GLY A 111 -10.35 6.51 -7.25
C GLY A 111 -8.87 6.33 -6.98
N GLY A 112 -8.44 6.59 -5.74
CA GLY A 112 -7.06 6.43 -5.32
C GLY A 112 -6.94 5.66 -4.00
N LEU A 113 -6.08 4.64 -3.96
CA LEU A 113 -5.83 3.85 -2.76
C LEU A 113 -4.59 4.40 -2.04
N TRP A 114 -4.80 5.01 -0.88
CA TRP A 114 -3.76 5.56 -0.03
C TRP A 114 -3.03 4.45 0.74
N HIS A 115 -1.71 4.33 0.56
CA HIS A 115 -0.88 3.38 1.30
C HIS A 115 -0.26 4.02 2.53
N ALA A 116 0.36 5.15 2.35
CA ALA A 116 0.94 6.05 3.33
C ALA A 116 1.23 7.39 2.65
N GLY A 117 1.78 8.35 3.38
CA GLY A 117 2.11 9.64 2.81
C GLY A 117 3.00 10.45 3.75
N SER A 118 3.30 11.68 3.35
CA SER A 118 4.14 12.56 4.14
C SER A 118 3.47 13.02 5.44
N TYR A 119 2.17 12.83 5.56
CA TYR A 119 1.39 13.11 6.77
C TYR A 119 1.70 12.16 7.93
N ASP A 120 2.30 11.00 7.69
CA ASP A 120 2.81 10.13 8.74
C ASP A 120 4.28 10.45 9.01
N PRO A 121 4.64 10.99 10.18
CA PRO A 121 6.02 11.40 10.50
C PRO A 121 7.00 10.22 10.56
N HIS A 122 6.50 9.00 10.71
CA HIS A 122 7.31 7.79 10.73
C HIS A 122 7.39 7.10 9.37
N ASP A 123 6.53 7.48 8.41
CA ASP A 123 6.68 7.02 7.03
C ASP A 123 7.95 7.56 6.40
N PHE A 124 8.40 6.88 5.37
CA PHE A 124 9.59 7.28 4.62
C PHE A 124 9.45 8.71 4.04
N LEU A 125 8.31 9.02 3.43
CA LEU A 125 8.05 10.35 2.89
C LEU A 125 7.96 11.40 4.00
N GLY A 126 7.29 11.07 5.11
CA GLY A 126 7.18 11.96 6.26
C GLY A 126 8.54 12.34 6.83
N ARG A 127 9.43 11.36 6.99
CA ARG A 127 10.80 11.61 7.49
C ARG A 127 11.65 12.46 6.56
N LEU A 128 11.54 12.27 5.24
CA LEU A 128 12.40 12.95 4.25
C LEU A 128 11.88 14.34 3.84
N ILE A 129 10.58 14.44 3.60
CA ILE A 129 10.00 15.63 2.98
C ILE A 129 8.71 16.13 3.66
N GLY A 130 8.22 15.47 4.72
CA GLY A 130 6.95 15.80 5.37
C GLY A 130 6.88 17.24 5.92
N ASN A 131 8.03 17.84 6.24
CA ASN A 131 8.13 19.22 6.72
C ASN A 131 8.12 20.28 5.59
N LYS A 132 7.98 19.86 4.32
CA LYS A 132 8.00 20.78 3.15
C LYS A 132 6.58 21.24 2.82
N PRO A 133 6.29 22.55 2.82
CA PRO A 133 4.94 23.04 2.52
C PRO A 133 4.37 22.59 1.18
N TRP A 134 5.23 22.48 0.14
CA TRP A 134 4.79 22.03 -1.18
C TRP A 134 4.29 20.58 -1.17
N VAL A 135 4.83 19.72 -0.29
CA VAL A 135 4.40 18.31 -0.19
C VAL A 135 2.98 18.24 0.33
N ARG A 136 2.68 18.96 1.42
CA ARG A 136 1.32 19.06 1.99
C ARG A 136 0.32 19.56 0.95
N ASN A 137 0.66 20.62 0.23
CA ASN A 137 -0.20 21.18 -0.81
C ASN A 137 -0.42 20.17 -1.97
N THR A 138 0.62 19.40 -2.33
CA THR A 138 0.53 18.39 -3.38
C THR A 138 -0.36 17.23 -2.93
N GLU A 139 -0.23 16.75 -1.71
CA GLU A 139 -1.09 15.68 -1.18
C GLU A 139 -2.55 16.10 -1.12
N MET A 140 -2.83 17.33 -0.70
CA MET A 140 -4.20 17.88 -0.73
C MET A 140 -4.73 18.00 -2.15
N ALA A 141 -3.93 18.50 -3.09
CA ALA A 141 -4.34 18.58 -4.49
C ALA A 141 -4.61 17.20 -5.12
N MET A 142 -3.78 16.20 -4.78
CA MET A 142 -4.05 14.81 -5.21
C MET A 142 -5.34 14.29 -4.59
N TYR A 143 -5.56 14.52 -3.29
CA TYR A 143 -6.79 14.12 -2.59
C TYR A 143 -8.04 14.72 -3.25
N GLU A 144 -8.03 16.01 -3.59
CA GLU A 144 -9.13 16.69 -4.26
C GLU A 144 -9.38 16.19 -5.70
N CYS A 145 -8.35 15.66 -6.36
CA CYS A 145 -8.48 15.08 -7.69
C CYS A 145 -9.16 13.71 -7.69
N TYR A 146 -9.16 13.00 -6.56
CA TYR A 146 -9.86 11.72 -6.42
C TYR A 146 -11.32 11.93 -6.01
N ASP A 147 -12.25 11.36 -6.76
CA ASP A 147 -13.67 11.29 -6.38
C ASP A 147 -13.89 10.28 -5.25
N ASP A 148 -13.06 9.22 -5.21
CA ASP A 148 -13.07 8.20 -4.17
C ASP A 148 -11.66 8.03 -3.60
N ASN A 149 -11.50 8.35 -2.32
CA ASN A 149 -10.25 8.20 -1.59
C ASN A 149 -10.34 6.94 -0.70
N PHE A 150 -9.62 5.89 -1.07
CA PHE A 150 -9.65 4.60 -0.40
C PHE A 150 -8.55 4.49 0.63
N PHE A 151 -8.92 4.09 1.83
CA PHE A 151 -7.99 3.85 2.95
C PHE A 151 -8.17 2.42 3.48
N ALA A 152 -7.09 1.84 3.97
CA ALA A 152 -7.12 0.48 4.47
C ALA A 152 -7.90 0.35 5.79
N THR A 153 -7.71 1.28 6.72
CA THR A 153 -8.19 1.20 8.10
C THR A 153 -8.78 2.54 8.56
N GLN A 154 -9.57 2.51 9.63
CA GLN A 154 -10.05 3.73 10.27
C GLN A 154 -8.92 4.52 10.90
N PHE A 155 -7.92 3.83 11.46
CA PHE A 155 -6.70 4.45 11.95
C PHE A 155 -6.05 5.33 10.87
N HIS A 156 -5.91 4.79 9.65
CA HIS A 156 -5.29 5.51 8.54
C HIS A 156 -6.10 6.75 8.13
N ILE A 157 -7.44 6.63 8.09
CA ILE A 157 -8.33 7.77 7.85
C ILE A 157 -8.12 8.86 8.91
N ASN A 158 -8.12 8.47 10.18
CA ASN A 158 -7.95 9.41 11.28
C ASN A 158 -6.59 10.12 11.23
N LEU A 159 -5.53 9.40 10.90
CA LEU A 159 -4.19 9.97 10.72
C LEU A 159 -4.16 11.00 9.60
N PHE A 160 -4.75 10.68 8.46
CA PHE A 160 -4.86 11.59 7.31
C PHE A 160 -5.68 12.85 7.69
N VAL A 161 -6.89 12.65 8.18
CA VAL A 161 -7.81 13.74 8.51
C VAL A 161 -7.21 14.67 9.58
N SER A 162 -6.64 14.14 10.66
CA SER A 162 -6.05 14.96 11.73
C SER A 162 -4.84 15.77 11.29
N THR A 163 -4.14 15.35 10.24
CA THR A 163 -2.99 16.08 9.70
C THR A 163 -3.40 17.24 8.80
N PHE A 164 -4.44 17.06 8.00
CA PHE A 164 -4.86 18.07 7.03
C PHE A 164 -5.90 19.04 7.57
N TRP A 165 -6.70 18.62 8.56
CA TRP A 165 -7.76 19.44 9.17
C TRP A 165 -7.57 19.46 10.69
N GLU A 166 -6.89 20.49 11.19
CA GLU A 166 -6.55 20.65 12.63
C GLU A 166 -7.78 20.84 13.52
N ASN A 167 -8.91 21.35 12.96
CA ASN A 167 -10.15 21.53 13.68
C ASN A 167 -11.29 20.82 12.97
N GLU A 168 -12.07 20.03 13.70
CA GLU A 168 -13.29 19.40 13.16
C GLU A 168 -14.29 20.41 12.57
N ALA A 169 -14.25 21.67 13.02
CA ALA A 169 -15.10 22.74 12.51
C ALA A 169 -14.71 23.21 11.09
N ASP A 170 -13.46 22.99 10.69
CA ASP A 170 -12.93 23.40 9.39
C ASP A 170 -13.12 22.31 8.34
N ILE A 171 -13.61 21.13 8.75
CA ILE A 171 -13.86 20.03 7.84
C ILE A 171 -15.13 20.33 7.03
N ASP A 172 -14.95 20.76 5.79
CA ASP A 172 -16.07 20.73 4.85
C ASP A 172 -16.50 19.26 4.68
N ARG A 173 -17.73 18.96 5.15
CA ARG A 173 -18.29 17.59 5.05
C ARG A 173 -18.33 17.07 3.62
N GLN A 174 -18.31 17.95 2.62
CA GLN A 174 -18.24 17.57 1.22
C GLN A 174 -16.88 16.95 0.87
N LEU A 175 -15.78 17.44 1.47
CA LEU A 175 -14.45 16.86 1.27
C LEU A 175 -14.34 15.44 1.85
N LEU A 176 -15.06 15.14 2.94
CA LEU A 176 -15.06 13.79 3.51
C LEU A 176 -15.94 12.80 2.75
N ASN A 177 -16.84 13.27 1.88
CA ASN A 177 -17.77 12.39 1.14
C ASN A 177 -17.03 11.38 0.22
N GLY A 178 -15.82 11.70 -0.22
CA GLY A 178 -14.98 10.81 -1.02
C GLY A 178 -14.18 9.76 -0.23
N ILE A 179 -14.14 9.84 1.11
CA ILE A 179 -13.37 8.90 1.94
C ILE A 179 -14.11 7.57 2.09
N ARG A 180 -13.38 6.47 1.85
CA ARG A 180 -13.89 5.10 1.98
C ARG A 180 -12.88 4.21 2.70
N LYS A 181 -13.33 3.52 3.76
CA LYS A 181 -12.56 2.42 4.36
C LYS A 181 -12.85 1.14 3.57
N VAL A 182 -11.84 0.56 2.96
CA VAL A 182 -12.00 -0.59 2.05
C VAL A 182 -11.11 -1.79 2.40
N GLY A 183 -10.15 -1.64 3.30
CA GLY A 183 -9.09 -2.63 3.43
C GLY A 183 -8.12 -2.55 2.25
N TRP A 184 -7.39 -3.64 2.04
CA TRP A 184 -6.54 -3.85 0.85
C TRP A 184 -6.93 -5.13 0.13
N PRO A 185 -6.73 -5.22 -1.19
CA PRO A 185 -7.10 -6.41 -1.98
C PRO A 185 -6.10 -7.54 -1.72
N MET A 186 -6.34 -8.32 -0.66
CA MET A 186 -5.44 -9.38 -0.17
C MET A 186 -6.05 -10.79 -0.27
N GLU A 187 -7.21 -10.96 -0.86
CA GLU A 187 -7.93 -12.24 -0.97
C GLU A 187 -7.08 -13.33 -1.65
N TYR A 188 -6.14 -12.93 -2.51
CA TYR A 188 -5.18 -13.84 -3.14
C TYR A 188 -4.27 -14.56 -2.13
N LEU A 189 -4.09 -14.01 -0.92
CA LEU A 189 -3.23 -14.61 0.11
C LEU A 189 -3.77 -15.96 0.57
N ASP A 190 -5.08 -16.16 0.59
CA ASP A 190 -5.67 -17.45 0.97
C ASP A 190 -5.15 -18.58 0.09
N SER A 191 -5.19 -18.40 -1.23
CA SER A 191 -4.65 -19.37 -2.18
C SER A 191 -3.12 -19.42 -2.17
N ALA A 192 -2.44 -18.29 -2.06
CA ALA A 192 -0.98 -18.22 -2.07
C ALA A 192 -0.34 -18.89 -0.84
N MET A 193 -1.05 -18.92 0.28
CA MET A 193 -0.59 -19.49 1.54
C MET A 193 -1.24 -20.82 1.89
N PHE A 194 -2.09 -21.36 1.00
CA PHE A 194 -2.82 -22.62 1.24
C PHE A 194 -1.94 -23.77 1.72
N GLY A 195 -0.76 -23.96 1.10
CA GLY A 195 0.20 -24.99 1.52
C GLY A 195 0.86 -24.76 2.89
N CYS A 196 0.68 -23.59 3.50
CA CYS A 196 1.23 -23.24 4.80
C CYS A 196 0.20 -23.43 5.95
N HIS A 197 -1.08 -23.61 5.62
CA HIS A 197 -2.11 -23.91 6.62
C HIS A 197 -1.87 -25.29 7.26
N GLY A 198 -2.00 -25.34 8.58
CA GLY A 198 -1.84 -26.59 9.33
C GLY A 198 -0.40 -27.10 9.45
N MET A 199 0.60 -26.34 9.05
CA MET A 199 2.01 -26.69 9.31
C MET A 199 2.28 -26.79 10.80
N PRO A 200 3.09 -27.78 11.26
CA PRO A 200 3.49 -27.88 12.66
C PRO A 200 4.22 -26.61 13.12
N LYS A 201 3.74 -26.01 14.19
CA LYS A 201 4.35 -24.81 14.77
C LYS A 201 5.62 -25.17 15.54
N LYS A 202 6.66 -24.41 15.32
CA LYS A 202 7.91 -24.43 16.11
C LYS A 202 7.84 -23.37 17.20
N ASP A 203 8.63 -23.49 18.24
CA ASP A 203 8.82 -22.43 19.24
C ASP A 203 9.65 -21.29 18.65
N MET A 204 9.14 -20.71 17.54
CA MET A 204 9.75 -19.69 16.73
C MET A 204 8.94 -18.39 16.84
N ILE A 205 9.65 -17.29 17.09
CA ILE A 205 9.14 -15.93 17.02
C ILE A 205 9.74 -15.28 15.77
N LEU A 206 8.88 -14.80 14.88
CA LEU A 206 9.26 -14.29 13.57
C LEU A 206 9.09 -12.78 13.50
N PHE A 207 10.12 -12.08 13.02
CA PHE A 207 10.07 -10.67 12.62
C PHE A 207 9.93 -10.59 11.10
N PRO A 208 8.71 -10.39 10.56
CA PRO A 208 8.44 -10.48 9.13
C PRO A 208 8.67 -9.18 8.37
N HIS A 209 9.10 -8.11 9.07
CA HIS A 209 9.22 -6.77 8.52
C HIS A 209 10.57 -6.52 7.85
N ARG A 210 10.59 -5.49 6.98
CA ARG A 210 11.85 -4.94 6.46
C ARG A 210 12.69 -4.31 7.59
N LEU A 211 14.00 -4.29 7.39
CA LEU A 211 14.92 -3.61 8.33
C LEU A 211 14.90 -2.10 8.05
N ALA A 212 14.07 -1.39 8.81
CA ALA A 212 13.94 0.04 8.73
C ALA A 212 13.73 0.63 10.13
N PRO A 213 14.15 1.89 10.40
CA PRO A 213 14.08 2.47 11.74
C PRO A 213 12.70 2.41 12.38
N GLU A 214 11.65 2.64 11.60
CA GLU A 214 10.27 2.61 12.07
C GLU A 214 9.76 1.20 12.39
N LYS A 215 10.47 0.15 11.99
CA LYS A 215 10.10 -1.24 12.30
C LYS A 215 10.74 -1.75 13.59
N GLN A 216 11.65 -0.99 14.19
CA GLN A 216 12.22 -1.20 15.52
C GLN A 216 12.76 -2.62 15.77
N VAL A 217 13.54 -3.18 14.84
CA VAL A 217 14.12 -4.52 14.96
C VAL A 217 14.97 -4.70 16.23
N ASN A 218 15.51 -3.61 16.80
CA ASN A 218 16.31 -3.68 18.02
C ASN A 218 15.49 -4.21 19.20
N ILE A 219 14.21 -3.83 19.33
CA ILE A 219 13.31 -4.36 20.37
C ILE A 219 13.16 -5.88 20.24
N PHE A 220 13.09 -6.38 19.02
CA PHE A 220 13.01 -7.82 18.76
C PHE A 220 14.32 -8.55 19.15
N ARG A 221 15.47 -7.92 18.89
CA ARG A 221 16.78 -8.48 19.27
C ARG A 221 17.02 -8.44 20.77
N ASP A 222 16.61 -7.38 21.46
CA ASP A 222 16.66 -7.31 22.93
C ASP A 222 15.76 -8.39 23.57
N LEU A 223 14.59 -8.66 22.95
CA LEU A 223 13.70 -9.73 23.40
C LEU A 223 14.35 -11.12 23.22
N GLN A 224 15.07 -11.33 22.13
CA GLN A 224 15.83 -12.57 21.89
C GLN A 224 16.84 -12.87 23.00
N GLU A 225 17.55 -11.85 23.49
CA GLU A 225 18.50 -11.99 24.60
C GLU A 225 17.81 -12.44 25.90
N SER A 226 16.55 -12.05 26.07
CA SER A 226 15.76 -12.32 27.28
C SER A 226 15.04 -13.66 27.26
N LEU A 227 14.86 -14.28 26.10
CA LEU A 227 14.07 -15.51 25.88
C LEU A 227 14.86 -16.54 25.05
N PRO A 228 15.99 -17.03 25.56
CA PRO A 228 16.90 -17.90 24.80
C PRO A 228 16.30 -19.28 24.46
N GLU A 229 15.19 -19.66 25.07
CA GLU A 229 14.49 -20.92 24.79
C GLU A 229 13.69 -20.91 23.48
N TYR A 230 13.45 -19.72 22.89
CA TYR A 230 12.76 -19.58 21.60
C TYR A 230 13.73 -19.35 20.46
N GLU A 231 13.38 -19.83 19.26
CA GLU A 231 14.05 -19.49 18.03
C GLU A 231 13.57 -18.11 17.55
N PHE A 232 14.48 -17.15 17.44
CA PHE A 232 14.19 -15.82 16.91
C PHE A 232 14.68 -15.70 15.47
N VAL A 233 13.79 -15.34 14.54
CA VAL A 233 14.12 -15.21 13.12
C VAL A 233 13.72 -13.84 12.60
N VAL A 234 14.68 -13.10 12.07
CA VAL A 234 14.47 -11.87 11.30
C VAL A 234 14.48 -12.25 9.82
N CYS A 235 13.37 -12.09 9.14
CA CYS A 235 13.21 -12.53 7.74
C CYS A 235 14.22 -11.87 6.77
N GLN A 236 14.72 -10.68 7.08
CA GLN A 236 15.67 -9.97 6.23
C GLN A 236 17.14 -10.17 6.60
N ASP A 237 17.45 -10.98 7.60
CA ASP A 237 18.84 -11.36 7.87
C ASP A 237 19.38 -12.36 6.81
N THR A 238 18.49 -12.97 6.03
CA THR A 238 18.83 -13.85 4.91
C THR A 238 17.99 -13.50 3.69
N GLU A 239 18.52 -13.78 2.50
CA GLU A 239 17.76 -13.63 1.27
C GLU A 239 16.76 -14.79 1.12
N LEU A 240 15.47 -14.48 1.19
CA LEU A 240 14.38 -15.46 1.12
C LEU A 240 13.58 -15.30 -0.17
N THR A 241 13.29 -16.43 -0.80
CA THR A 241 12.23 -16.47 -1.82
C THR A 241 10.87 -16.31 -1.14
N LYS A 242 9.83 -15.88 -1.89
CA LYS A 242 8.49 -15.72 -1.33
C LYS A 242 7.96 -17.04 -0.73
N HIS A 243 8.26 -18.17 -1.36
CA HIS A 243 7.89 -19.50 -0.84
C HIS A 243 8.56 -19.81 0.49
N GLN A 244 9.88 -19.53 0.63
CA GLN A 244 10.61 -19.71 1.90
C GLN A 244 10.05 -18.82 3.00
N TYR A 245 9.74 -17.56 2.67
CA TYR A 245 9.10 -16.62 3.59
C TYR A 245 7.74 -17.12 4.07
N HIS A 246 6.86 -17.60 3.17
CA HIS A 246 5.57 -18.18 3.55
C HIS A 246 5.74 -19.44 4.42
N ASN A 247 6.72 -20.29 4.12
CA ASN A 247 7.01 -21.46 4.96
C ASN A 247 7.46 -21.08 6.37
N LEU A 248 8.26 -20.02 6.53
CA LEU A 248 8.62 -19.50 7.86
C LEU A 248 7.39 -19.03 8.62
N LEU A 249 6.50 -18.26 7.97
CA LEU A 249 5.23 -17.84 8.56
C LEU A 249 4.38 -19.05 8.99
N GLY A 250 4.27 -20.06 8.13
CA GLY A 250 3.55 -21.31 8.43
C GLY A 250 4.09 -22.06 9.65
N GLN A 251 5.39 -22.02 9.86
CA GLN A 251 6.05 -22.69 11.00
C GLN A 251 6.16 -21.83 12.26
N ALA A 252 6.09 -20.50 12.12
CA ALA A 252 6.22 -19.59 13.27
C ALA A 252 5.04 -19.75 14.23
N LYS A 253 5.32 -19.82 15.53
CA LYS A 253 4.32 -19.79 16.61
C LYS A 253 3.81 -18.37 16.83
N ILE A 254 4.71 -17.39 16.74
CA ILE A 254 4.43 -15.99 16.98
C ILE A 254 4.96 -15.15 15.81
N VAL A 255 4.17 -14.18 15.36
CA VAL A 255 4.64 -13.09 14.52
C VAL A 255 4.70 -11.81 15.34
N PHE A 256 5.87 -11.16 15.33
CA PHE A 256 6.16 -10.03 16.19
C PHE A 256 6.20 -8.73 15.39
N SER A 257 5.67 -7.67 15.99
CA SER A 257 5.84 -6.30 15.51
C SER A 257 5.99 -5.32 16.65
N ALA A 258 6.89 -4.33 16.49
CA ALA A 258 7.02 -3.17 17.36
C ALA A 258 6.94 -1.86 16.57
N ASN A 259 6.29 -1.88 15.42
CA ASN A 259 6.29 -0.80 14.44
C ASN A 259 5.82 0.55 15.03
N LEU A 260 6.45 1.63 14.57
CA LEU A 260 6.01 3.03 14.76
C LEU A 260 5.16 3.53 13.61
N GLN A 261 5.17 2.82 12.49
CA GLN A 261 4.42 3.16 11.28
C GLN A 261 3.80 1.89 10.70
N GLU A 262 2.49 1.91 10.56
CA GLU A 262 1.71 0.87 9.87
C GLU A 262 0.30 1.37 9.59
N THR A 263 -0.17 1.20 8.36
CA THR A 263 -1.53 1.59 7.94
C THR A 263 -2.48 0.40 7.81
N LEU A 264 -1.93 -0.81 7.60
CA LEU A 264 -2.66 -2.07 7.62
C LEU A 264 -1.82 -3.18 8.28
N GLY A 265 -0.63 -3.50 7.70
CA GLY A 265 0.28 -4.50 8.23
C GLY A 265 0.17 -5.86 7.55
N ILE A 266 0.40 -5.93 6.24
CA ILE A 266 0.32 -7.19 5.49
C ILE A 266 1.20 -8.28 6.12
N SER A 267 2.44 -7.97 6.47
CA SER A 267 3.42 -8.98 6.86
C SER A 267 3.09 -9.72 8.17
N TRP A 268 2.49 -9.05 9.16
CA TRP A 268 2.04 -9.77 10.37
C TRP A 268 0.73 -10.49 10.11
N TYR A 269 -0.16 -9.91 9.30
CA TYR A 269 -1.43 -10.50 8.93
C TYR A 269 -1.25 -11.80 8.12
N GLU A 270 -0.27 -11.85 7.22
CA GLU A 270 0.12 -13.11 6.55
C GLU A 270 0.42 -14.23 7.56
N GLY A 271 1.06 -13.91 8.69
CA GLY A 271 1.28 -14.87 9.77
C GLY A 271 0.00 -15.33 10.47
N VAL A 272 -0.91 -14.40 10.73
CA VAL A 272 -2.23 -14.72 11.35
C VAL A 272 -3.05 -15.64 10.44
N LEU A 273 -3.03 -15.41 9.13
CA LEU A 273 -3.72 -16.28 8.17
C LEU A 273 -3.28 -17.75 8.26
N VAL A 274 -2.06 -18.01 8.66
CA VAL A 274 -1.52 -19.36 8.85
C VAL A 274 -1.41 -19.76 10.33
N ASN A 275 -2.23 -19.19 11.19
CA ASN A 275 -2.35 -19.50 12.63
C ASN A 275 -1.10 -19.19 13.48
N ALA A 276 -0.30 -18.21 13.12
CA ALA A 276 0.67 -17.63 14.03
C ALA A 276 -0.03 -16.65 14.99
N ILE A 277 0.39 -16.64 16.26
CA ILE A 277 -0.14 -15.72 17.27
C ILE A 277 0.47 -14.33 17.03
N PRO A 278 -0.35 -13.28 16.83
CA PRO A 278 0.20 -11.93 16.70
C PRO A 278 0.69 -11.41 18.05
N MET A 279 1.93 -10.93 18.11
CA MET A 279 2.46 -10.15 19.20
C MET A 279 2.75 -8.74 18.66
N VAL A 280 1.78 -7.88 18.79
CA VAL A 280 1.75 -6.55 18.18
C VAL A 280 1.41 -5.49 19.23
N PRO A 281 1.87 -4.23 19.07
CA PRO A 281 1.56 -3.18 20.03
C PRO A 281 0.10 -2.72 19.91
N ASP A 282 -0.52 -2.34 21.02
CA ASP A 282 -1.86 -1.74 21.03
C ASP A 282 -1.81 -0.29 20.56
N ARG A 283 -1.55 -0.12 19.28
CA ARG A 283 -1.49 1.17 18.57
C ARG A 283 -1.57 0.96 17.07
N LEU A 284 -1.69 2.05 16.32
CA LEU A 284 -1.76 2.09 14.85
C LEU A 284 -2.98 1.28 14.34
N SER A 285 -2.82 0.67 13.18
CA SER A 285 -3.84 -0.25 12.63
C SER A 285 -4.02 -1.53 13.43
N TYR A 286 -3.06 -1.89 14.29
CA TYR A 286 -3.13 -3.14 15.07
C TYR A 286 -4.33 -3.16 16.02
N SER A 287 -4.61 -2.05 16.73
CA SER A 287 -5.77 -1.97 17.64
C SER A 287 -7.13 -2.13 16.94
N GLU A 288 -7.17 -1.95 15.62
CA GLU A 288 -8.38 -2.16 14.80
C GLU A 288 -8.46 -3.57 14.23
N MET A 289 -7.32 -4.24 14.01
CA MET A 289 -7.24 -5.45 13.21
C MET A 289 -6.88 -6.72 14.00
N ALA A 290 -6.27 -6.61 15.21
CA ALA A 290 -5.85 -7.73 16.05
C ALA A 290 -6.93 -8.23 17.01
#